data_96189342f25e5ca05caae069ac5b733d
#
_entry.id   96189342f25e5ca05caae069ac5b733d
#
_cell.length_a   1.000
_cell.length_b   1.000
_cell.length_c   1.000
_cell.angle_alpha   90.00
_cell.angle_beta   90.00
_cell.angle_gamma   90.00
#
_symmetry.space_group_name_H-M   'P 1'
#
loop_
_entity.id
_entity.type
_entity.pdbx_description
1 polymer ?
#
loop_
_entity_poly.entity_id
_entity_poly.type
_entity_poly.pdbx_seq_one_letter_code
_entity_poly.pdbx_strand_id
1 'polypeptide(L)'
;MKKLLLILLVFELASCGGPEPRRPVKKRTTTINTSIERSKKLLALEERMINEIIKRDSINEYTHSNTGVWYHYIKKNDKTAYTPQPNDLVTMTYNVMGFNNDTIYTQDEIGVFNYKVDKQELFPGLRNSVKLLKEKETATFLFPSSLAYGYHGDNNKIGVNVPIKATVTLLEIKKQQDSIQN
;
A
#
# COMPACT_ATOMS: atom_id res chain seq x y z
N MET A 1 49.73 61.83 -9.85
CA MET A 1 49.50 60.57 -9.11
C MET A 1 48.14 60.48 -8.36
N LYS A 2 47.76 61.48 -7.55
CA LYS A 2 46.49 61.45 -6.81
C LYS A 2 45.23 61.35 -7.70
N LYS A 3 45.18 62.00 -8.88
CA LYS A 3 44.03 61.93 -9.82
C LYS A 3 43.91 60.57 -10.51
N LEU A 4 45.03 59.87 -10.75
CA LEU A 4 45.02 58.52 -11.32
C LEU A 4 44.51 57.48 -10.34
N LEU A 5 44.82 57.65 -9.05
CA LEU A 5 44.36 56.79 -7.97
C LEU A 5 42.84 56.88 -7.74
N LEU A 6 42.29 58.07 -7.92
CA LEU A 6 40.87 58.36 -7.76
C LEU A 6 40.02 57.75 -8.89
N ILE A 7 40.56 57.70 -10.12
CA ILE A 7 39.93 57.07 -11.28
C ILE A 7 39.91 55.55 -11.12
N LEU A 8 40.98 54.96 -10.58
CA LEU A 8 41.05 53.54 -10.30
C LEU A 8 40.03 53.09 -9.23
N LEU A 9 39.79 53.92 -8.19
CA LEU A 9 38.84 53.62 -7.12
C LEU A 9 37.38 53.67 -7.58
N VAL A 10 37.05 54.45 -8.59
CA VAL A 10 35.68 54.57 -9.14
C VAL A 10 35.34 53.35 -10.02
N PHE A 11 36.33 52.67 -10.61
CA PHE A 11 36.13 51.50 -11.46
C PHE A 11 35.76 50.25 -10.66
N GLU A 12 36.15 50.12 -9.40
CA GLU A 12 35.84 49.00 -8.53
C GLU A 12 34.34 49.02 -8.04
N LEU A 13 33.63 50.13 -8.13
CA LEU A 13 32.23 50.27 -7.68
C LEU A 13 31.20 49.87 -8.75
N ALA A 14 31.64 49.57 -10.00
CA ALA A 14 30.74 49.21 -11.08
C ALA A 14 30.56 47.69 -11.25
N SER A 15 31.25 46.83 -10.44
CA SER A 15 31.24 45.38 -10.58
C SER A 15 30.27 44.63 -9.62
N CYS A 16 29.15 45.27 -9.20
CA CYS A 16 28.12 44.59 -8.46
C CYS A 16 26.96 44.16 -9.37
N GLY A 17 27.21 43.27 -10.32
CA GLY A 17 26.18 42.45 -10.93
C GLY A 17 25.84 41.31 -9.97
N GLY A 18 24.83 41.51 -9.06
CA GLY A 18 24.35 40.45 -8.21
C GLY A 18 23.83 39.26 -9.05
N PRO A 19 23.94 38.04 -8.54
CA PRO A 19 23.43 36.86 -9.25
C PRO A 19 21.97 37.03 -9.55
N GLU A 20 21.57 36.94 -10.82
CA GLU A 20 20.16 36.96 -11.19
C GLU A 20 19.37 35.84 -10.43
N PRO A 21 18.29 36.19 -9.75
CA PRO A 21 17.48 35.17 -9.07
C PRO A 21 16.97 34.17 -10.11
N ARG A 22 17.40 32.92 -10.00
CA ARG A 22 16.93 31.84 -10.88
C ARG A 22 15.42 31.75 -10.80
N ARG A 23 14.73 31.98 -11.92
CA ARG A 23 13.28 31.81 -12.00
C ARG A 23 12.93 30.37 -11.57
N PRO A 24 11.95 30.17 -10.66
CA PRO A 24 11.54 28.84 -10.26
C PRO A 24 11.08 28.05 -11.51
N VAL A 25 11.78 26.98 -11.80
CA VAL A 25 11.45 26.10 -12.94
C VAL A 25 10.13 25.41 -12.63
N LYS A 26 9.04 25.80 -13.30
CA LYS A 26 7.68 25.20 -13.19
C LYS A 26 7.58 23.72 -13.62
N LYS A 27 8.67 22.96 -13.59
CA LYS A 27 8.69 21.54 -13.99
C LYS A 27 7.99 20.59 -13.02
N ARG A 28 7.72 20.98 -11.76
CA ARG A 28 7.18 20.09 -10.74
C ARG A 28 5.71 19.69 -11.00
N THR A 29 4.88 20.60 -11.49
CA THR A 29 3.44 20.33 -11.69
C THR A 29 3.19 19.35 -12.84
N THR A 30 3.95 19.46 -13.92
CA THR A 30 3.81 18.54 -15.09
C THR A 30 4.21 17.11 -14.73
N THR A 31 5.29 16.95 -13.97
CA THR A 31 5.77 15.62 -13.53
C THR A 31 4.81 14.94 -12.56
N ILE A 32 4.21 15.71 -11.62
CA ILE A 32 3.22 15.19 -10.68
C ILE A 32 1.96 14.75 -11.42
N ASN A 33 1.42 15.57 -12.32
CA ASN A 33 0.23 15.21 -13.09
C ASN A 33 0.45 13.95 -13.95
N THR A 34 1.60 13.83 -14.59
CA THR A 34 1.95 12.64 -15.36
C THR A 34 2.05 11.39 -14.49
N SER A 35 2.57 11.53 -13.25
CA SER A 35 2.65 10.43 -12.30
C SER A 35 1.25 9.98 -11.82
N ILE A 36 0.37 10.92 -11.51
CA ILE A 36 -1.02 10.64 -11.11
C ILE A 36 -1.78 9.94 -12.24
N GLU A 37 -1.66 10.44 -13.47
CA GLU A 37 -2.31 9.80 -14.63
C GLU A 37 -1.82 8.38 -14.88
N ARG A 38 -0.51 8.14 -14.72
CA ARG A 38 0.08 6.80 -14.84
C ARG A 38 -0.50 5.86 -13.79
N SER A 39 -0.57 6.29 -12.53
CA SER A 39 -1.14 5.50 -11.43
C SER A 39 -2.63 5.19 -11.65
N LYS A 40 -3.42 6.14 -12.15
CA LYS A 40 -4.83 5.92 -12.50
C LYS A 40 -4.99 4.90 -13.63
N LYS A 41 -4.16 4.98 -14.67
CA LYS A 41 -4.19 4.02 -15.79
C LYS A 41 -3.83 2.61 -15.34
N LEU A 42 -2.82 2.50 -14.47
CA LEU A 42 -2.42 1.21 -13.90
C LEU A 42 -3.56 0.60 -13.07
N LEU A 43 -4.13 1.37 -12.14
CA LEU A 43 -5.25 0.91 -11.33
C LEU A 43 -6.43 0.44 -12.20
N ALA A 44 -6.81 1.22 -13.22
CA ALA A 44 -7.89 0.84 -14.13
C ALA A 44 -7.60 -0.45 -14.92
N LEU A 45 -6.33 -0.72 -15.25
CA LEU A 45 -5.92 -1.97 -15.87
C LEU A 45 -6.05 -3.14 -14.87
N GLU A 46 -5.58 -2.97 -13.66
CA GLU A 46 -5.63 -3.99 -12.62
C GLU A 46 -7.07 -4.31 -12.20
N GLU A 47 -7.95 -3.30 -12.12
CA GLU A 47 -9.38 -3.50 -11.87
C GLU A 47 -10.06 -4.31 -13.00
N ARG A 48 -9.66 -4.12 -14.26
CA ARG A 48 -10.13 -4.98 -15.36
C ARG A 48 -9.69 -6.42 -15.19
N MET A 49 -8.42 -6.65 -14.82
CA MET A 49 -7.91 -8.00 -14.55
C MET A 49 -8.67 -8.67 -13.41
N ILE A 50 -8.95 -7.94 -12.33
CA ILE A 50 -9.75 -8.41 -11.20
C ILE A 50 -11.17 -8.78 -11.67
N ASN A 51 -11.82 -7.92 -12.44
CA ASN A 51 -13.16 -8.17 -12.97
C ASN A 51 -13.19 -9.41 -13.88
N GLU A 52 -12.12 -9.67 -14.63
CA GLU A 52 -12.01 -10.89 -15.44
C GLU A 52 -11.85 -12.14 -14.57
N ILE A 53 -11.08 -12.07 -13.48
CA ILE A 53 -10.96 -13.17 -12.50
C ILE A 53 -12.33 -13.47 -11.92
N ILE A 54 -13.05 -12.45 -11.45
CA ILE A 54 -14.39 -12.58 -10.86
C ILE A 54 -15.39 -13.19 -11.86
N LYS A 55 -15.36 -12.75 -13.13
CA LYS A 55 -16.24 -13.29 -14.18
C LYS A 55 -15.97 -14.76 -14.51
N ARG A 56 -14.71 -15.20 -14.41
CA ARG A 56 -14.32 -16.60 -14.65
C ARG A 56 -14.64 -17.50 -13.47
N ASP A 57 -14.70 -16.95 -12.28
CA ASP A 57 -15.04 -17.68 -11.06
C ASP A 57 -16.56 -17.66 -10.85
N SER A 58 -17.22 -18.64 -11.44
CA SER A 58 -18.68 -18.78 -11.34
C SER A 58 -19.18 -19.39 -10.01
N ILE A 59 -18.25 -19.80 -9.15
CA ILE A 59 -18.56 -20.51 -7.89
C ILE A 59 -18.63 -19.54 -6.72
N ASN A 60 -17.74 -18.55 -6.69
CA ASN A 60 -17.58 -17.66 -5.55
C ASN A 60 -18.20 -16.28 -5.81
N GLU A 61 -18.94 -15.81 -4.82
CA GLU A 61 -19.50 -14.46 -4.84
C GLU A 61 -18.52 -13.46 -4.22
N TYR A 62 -18.01 -12.54 -5.04
CA TYR A 62 -17.07 -11.52 -4.61
C TYR A 62 -17.76 -10.26 -4.11
N THR A 63 -17.26 -9.75 -3.00
CA THR A 63 -17.66 -8.47 -2.40
C THR A 63 -16.55 -7.45 -2.62
N HIS A 64 -16.92 -6.22 -3.02
CA HIS A 64 -15.98 -5.09 -3.06
C HIS A 64 -16.05 -4.31 -1.75
N SER A 65 -14.93 -4.20 -1.05
CA SER A 65 -14.84 -3.45 0.20
C SER A 65 -14.67 -1.94 -0.05
N ASN A 66 -15.05 -1.12 0.92
CA ASN A 66 -14.84 0.34 0.89
C ASN A 66 -13.34 0.73 0.86
N THR A 67 -12.45 -0.21 1.14
CA THR A 67 -10.99 0.01 1.11
C THR A 67 -10.36 -0.36 -0.24
N GLY A 68 -11.17 -0.71 -1.26
CA GLY A 68 -10.71 -1.02 -2.60
C GLY A 68 -10.19 -2.45 -2.78
N VAL A 69 -10.60 -3.37 -1.94
CA VAL A 69 -10.22 -4.79 -1.99
C VAL A 69 -11.43 -5.61 -2.39
N TRP A 70 -11.27 -6.56 -3.31
CA TRP A 70 -12.29 -7.56 -3.64
C TRP A 70 -11.99 -8.84 -2.88
N TYR A 71 -13.04 -9.48 -2.34
CA TYR A 71 -12.85 -10.70 -1.59
C TYR A 71 -14.08 -11.61 -1.62
N HIS A 72 -13.83 -12.90 -1.39
CA HIS A 72 -14.87 -13.88 -1.12
C HIS A 72 -14.46 -14.76 0.07
N TYR A 73 -15.47 -15.20 0.84
CA TYR A 73 -15.22 -16.12 1.96
C TYR A 73 -15.10 -17.56 1.47
N ILE A 74 -14.10 -18.27 1.95
CA ILE A 74 -13.96 -19.73 1.84
C ILE A 74 -14.65 -20.37 3.05
N LYS A 75 -14.47 -19.78 4.23
CA LYS A 75 -15.05 -20.25 5.48
C LYS A 75 -15.54 -19.06 6.30
N LYS A 76 -16.83 -19.08 6.66
CA LYS A 76 -17.47 -18.09 7.53
C LYS A 76 -17.63 -18.62 8.95
N ASN A 77 -17.69 -17.72 9.91
CA ASN A 77 -18.01 -18.01 11.31
C ASN A 77 -19.19 -17.14 11.77
N ASP A 78 -20.36 -17.75 11.87
CA ASP A 78 -21.59 -17.06 12.31
C ASP A 78 -21.77 -17.05 13.84
N LYS A 79 -20.85 -17.68 14.59
CA LYS A 79 -20.90 -17.75 16.06
C LYS A 79 -20.48 -16.45 16.74
N THR A 80 -19.84 -15.55 16.03
CA THR A 80 -19.40 -14.24 16.54
C THR A 80 -19.65 -13.16 15.49
N ALA A 81 -19.94 -11.95 15.97
CA ALA A 81 -19.99 -10.75 15.13
C ALA A 81 -18.72 -9.90 15.25
N TYR A 82 -17.79 -10.26 16.15
CA TYR A 82 -16.62 -9.46 16.45
C TYR A 82 -15.55 -9.59 15.35
N THR A 83 -15.08 -8.46 14.89
CA THR A 83 -13.94 -8.32 13.96
C THR A 83 -12.79 -7.57 14.65
N PRO A 84 -11.55 -7.77 14.25
CA PRO A 84 -10.39 -7.13 14.86
C PRO A 84 -10.51 -5.61 14.93
N GLN A 85 -10.27 -5.07 16.09
CA GLN A 85 -10.24 -3.64 16.37
C GLN A 85 -8.79 -3.15 16.54
N PRO A 86 -8.52 -1.83 16.43
CA PRO A 86 -7.18 -1.29 16.70
C PRO A 86 -6.65 -1.76 18.06
N ASN A 87 -5.38 -2.15 18.09
CA ASN A 87 -4.65 -2.73 19.23
C ASN A 87 -5.00 -4.19 19.62
N ASP A 88 -6.00 -4.83 19.03
CA ASP A 88 -6.17 -6.27 19.24
C ASP A 88 -4.93 -7.03 18.75
N LEU A 89 -4.64 -8.15 19.38
CA LEU A 89 -3.62 -9.09 18.93
C LEU A 89 -4.31 -10.24 18.20
N VAL A 90 -4.05 -10.37 16.91
CA VAL A 90 -4.60 -11.46 16.10
C VAL A 90 -3.52 -12.47 15.75
N THR A 91 -3.87 -13.75 15.77
CA THR A 91 -3.03 -14.83 15.26
C THR A 91 -3.57 -15.21 13.88
N MET A 92 -2.72 -15.17 12.86
CA MET A 92 -3.13 -15.37 11.48
C MET A 92 -2.05 -16.05 10.63
N THR A 93 -2.46 -16.53 9.48
CA THR A 93 -1.58 -17.01 8.42
C THR A 93 -2.19 -16.66 7.06
N TYR A 94 -1.37 -16.63 6.01
CA TYR A 94 -1.84 -16.41 4.65
C TYR A 94 -0.88 -17.01 3.63
N ASN A 95 -1.29 -17.08 2.37
CA ASN A 95 -0.41 -17.31 1.23
C ASN A 95 -0.46 -16.08 0.31
N VAL A 96 0.46 -16.00 -0.65
CA VAL A 96 0.45 -14.99 -1.70
C VAL A 96 0.60 -15.66 -3.05
N MET A 97 -0.26 -15.28 -3.99
CA MET A 97 -0.29 -15.78 -5.36
C MET A 97 -0.38 -14.62 -6.35
N GLY A 98 0.14 -14.83 -7.54
CA GLY A 98 -0.14 -13.97 -8.69
C GLY A 98 -1.58 -14.16 -9.20
N PHE A 99 -2.05 -13.24 -10.05
CA PHE A 99 -3.37 -13.34 -10.69
C PHE A 99 -3.47 -14.49 -11.71
N ASN A 100 -2.33 -15.01 -12.17
CA ASN A 100 -2.20 -16.23 -12.99
C ASN A 100 -2.24 -17.54 -12.16
N ASN A 101 -2.46 -17.44 -10.84
CA ASN A 101 -2.46 -18.51 -9.86
C ASN A 101 -1.07 -19.10 -9.52
N ASP A 102 0.02 -18.50 -9.98
CA ASP A 102 1.36 -18.91 -9.53
C ASP A 102 1.55 -18.56 -8.06
N THR A 103 2.03 -19.53 -7.28
CA THR A 103 2.33 -19.31 -5.86
C THR A 103 3.62 -18.52 -5.74
N ILE A 104 3.56 -17.36 -5.08
CA ILE A 104 4.71 -16.51 -4.79
C ILE A 104 5.27 -16.84 -3.40
N TYR A 105 4.39 -16.89 -2.41
CA TYR A 105 4.69 -17.33 -1.05
C TYR A 105 3.66 -18.36 -0.60
N THR A 106 4.13 -19.51 -0.16
CA THR A 106 3.26 -20.52 0.45
C THR A 106 2.87 -20.11 1.87
N GLN A 107 1.81 -20.74 2.38
CA GLN A 107 1.41 -20.56 3.78
C GLN A 107 2.48 -21.04 4.76
N ASP A 108 3.23 -22.09 4.40
CA ASP A 108 4.30 -22.64 5.23
C ASP A 108 5.53 -21.72 5.28
N GLU A 109 5.86 -21.04 4.16
CA GLU A 109 6.94 -20.04 4.14
C GLU A 109 6.61 -18.82 5.01
N ILE A 110 5.35 -18.38 5.04
CA ILE A 110 4.90 -17.25 5.87
C ILE A 110 4.74 -17.66 7.32
N GLY A 111 4.26 -18.89 7.54
CA GLY A 111 3.97 -19.43 8.86
C GLY A 111 2.75 -18.81 9.54
N VAL A 112 2.59 -19.17 10.81
CA VAL A 112 1.59 -18.59 11.70
C VAL A 112 2.28 -17.52 12.55
N PHE A 113 1.72 -16.32 12.59
CA PHE A 113 2.30 -15.21 13.33
C PHE A 113 1.24 -14.36 14.03
N ASN A 114 1.70 -13.58 15.00
CA ASN A 114 0.88 -12.63 15.73
C ASN A 114 1.02 -11.24 15.12
N TYR A 115 -0.10 -10.58 14.88
CA TYR A 115 -0.19 -9.23 14.35
C TYR A 115 -0.97 -8.34 15.30
N LYS A 116 -0.37 -7.25 15.76
CA LYS A 116 -1.05 -6.22 16.55
C LYS A 116 -1.68 -5.21 15.60
N VAL A 117 -3.02 -5.20 15.56
CA VAL A 117 -3.82 -4.41 14.63
C VAL A 117 -3.48 -2.92 14.73
N ASP A 118 -3.16 -2.31 13.58
CA ASP A 118 -2.76 -0.91 13.41
C ASP A 118 -1.50 -0.47 14.18
N LYS A 119 -0.70 -1.41 14.73
CA LYS A 119 0.55 -1.12 15.45
C LYS A 119 1.79 -1.71 14.79
N GLN A 120 1.61 -2.71 13.95
CA GLN A 120 2.68 -3.35 13.21
C GLN A 120 2.48 -3.16 11.71
N GLU A 121 3.56 -3.28 10.95
CA GLU A 121 3.48 -3.09 9.51
C GLU A 121 3.13 -4.40 8.80
N LEU A 122 2.12 -4.31 7.94
CA LEU A 122 1.77 -5.24 6.87
C LEU A 122 1.48 -4.39 5.64
N PHE A 123 1.47 -4.97 4.46
CA PHE A 123 1.05 -4.21 3.29
C PHE A 123 -0.41 -3.71 3.43
N PRO A 124 -0.76 -2.55 2.86
CA PRO A 124 -2.02 -1.84 3.16
C PRO A 124 -3.27 -2.69 2.98
N GLY A 125 -3.33 -3.47 1.89
CA GLY A 125 -4.46 -4.35 1.61
C GLY A 125 -4.68 -5.39 2.70
N LEU A 126 -3.61 -6.05 3.18
CA LEU A 126 -3.72 -7.07 4.22
C LEU A 126 -4.16 -6.48 5.56
N ARG A 127 -3.63 -5.30 5.94
CA ARG A 127 -4.09 -4.59 7.15
C ARG A 127 -5.60 -4.32 7.15
N ASN A 128 -6.13 -3.92 5.99
CA ASN A 128 -7.55 -3.67 5.83
C ASN A 128 -8.36 -4.98 5.82
N SER A 129 -7.84 -6.01 5.16
CA SER A 129 -8.50 -7.31 5.01
C SER A 129 -8.68 -8.05 6.33
N VAL A 130 -7.68 -8.01 7.21
CA VAL A 130 -7.76 -8.63 8.53
C VAL A 130 -8.96 -8.12 9.34
N LYS A 131 -9.29 -6.83 9.22
CA LYS A 131 -10.43 -6.21 9.91
C LYS A 131 -11.80 -6.64 9.37
N LEU A 132 -11.85 -7.30 8.21
CA LEU A 132 -13.08 -7.85 7.63
C LEU A 132 -13.38 -9.28 8.10
N LEU A 133 -12.38 -9.96 8.68
CA LEU A 133 -12.48 -11.35 9.10
C LEU A 133 -12.85 -11.44 10.58
N LYS A 134 -13.65 -12.44 10.90
CA LYS A 134 -13.90 -12.89 12.28
C LYS A 134 -12.94 -14.04 12.62
N GLU A 135 -12.85 -14.37 13.88
CA GLU A 135 -12.07 -15.52 14.34
C GLU A 135 -12.49 -16.82 13.64
N LYS A 136 -11.52 -17.61 13.18
CA LYS A 136 -11.68 -18.86 12.43
C LYS A 136 -12.29 -18.72 11.04
N GLU A 137 -12.34 -17.50 10.50
CA GLU A 137 -12.72 -17.28 9.11
C GLU A 137 -11.50 -17.36 8.17
N THR A 138 -11.80 -17.76 6.94
CA THR A 138 -10.84 -17.78 5.84
C THR A 138 -11.48 -17.11 4.63
N ALA A 139 -10.77 -16.18 4.01
CA ALA A 139 -11.20 -15.54 2.78
C ALA A 139 -10.04 -15.31 1.82
N THR A 140 -10.35 -15.31 0.53
CA THR A 140 -9.43 -14.92 -0.53
C THR A 140 -9.68 -13.48 -0.91
N PHE A 141 -8.61 -12.71 -1.00
CA PHE A 141 -8.59 -11.30 -1.34
C PHE A 141 -7.81 -11.06 -2.62
N LEU A 142 -8.30 -10.14 -3.45
CA LEU A 142 -7.64 -9.64 -4.65
C LEU A 142 -7.20 -8.19 -4.38
N PHE A 143 -5.91 -7.94 -4.49
CA PHE A 143 -5.32 -6.64 -4.21
C PHE A 143 -4.76 -6.03 -5.48
N PRO A 144 -5.20 -4.82 -5.86
CA PRO A 144 -4.44 -4.01 -6.79
C PRO A 144 -3.03 -3.77 -6.23
N SER A 145 -2.06 -3.56 -7.11
CA SER A 145 -0.66 -3.39 -6.70
C SER A 145 -0.46 -2.25 -5.68
N SER A 146 -1.26 -1.19 -5.78
CA SER A 146 -1.23 -0.05 -4.85
C SER A 146 -1.64 -0.40 -3.42
N LEU A 147 -2.42 -1.46 -3.22
CA LEU A 147 -2.80 -2.00 -1.91
C LEU A 147 -1.93 -3.19 -1.50
N ALA A 148 -1.07 -3.68 -2.40
CA ALA A 148 -0.06 -4.71 -2.14
C ALA A 148 1.29 -4.04 -1.81
N TYR A 149 2.35 -4.36 -2.57
CA TYR A 149 3.70 -3.84 -2.36
C TYR A 149 4.04 -2.63 -3.24
N GLY A 150 3.12 -2.21 -4.12
CA GLY A 150 3.18 -0.97 -4.89
C GLY A 150 4.41 -0.84 -5.77
N TYR A 151 4.91 0.41 -5.82
CA TYR A 151 6.04 0.78 -6.68
C TYR A 151 7.37 0.15 -6.24
N HIS A 152 7.52 -0.25 -5.00
CA HIS A 152 8.79 -0.79 -4.50
C HIS A 152 8.89 -2.31 -4.60
N GLY A 153 7.76 -3.02 -4.69
CA GLY A 153 7.77 -4.47 -4.49
C GLY A 153 8.08 -4.84 -3.03
N ASP A 154 8.41 -6.11 -2.79
CA ASP A 154 8.81 -6.61 -1.46
C ASP A 154 10.33 -6.80 -1.32
N ASN A 155 11.10 -6.39 -2.33
CA ASN A 155 12.55 -6.59 -2.47
C ASN A 155 12.99 -8.06 -2.50
N ASN A 156 12.07 -8.99 -2.78
CA ASN A 156 12.35 -10.42 -2.85
C ASN A 156 11.64 -11.06 -4.06
N LYS A 157 10.45 -11.64 -3.86
CA LYS A 157 9.73 -12.37 -4.90
C LYS A 157 8.68 -11.52 -5.63
N ILE A 158 8.21 -10.41 -5.04
CA ILE A 158 7.17 -9.54 -5.62
C ILE A 158 7.80 -8.29 -6.21
N GLY A 159 7.68 -8.16 -7.53
CA GLY A 159 8.21 -7.01 -8.26
C GLY A 159 7.36 -5.74 -8.09
N VAL A 160 7.78 -4.71 -8.84
CA VAL A 160 7.15 -3.38 -8.89
C VAL A 160 5.77 -3.47 -9.55
N ASN A 161 4.76 -2.88 -8.92
CA ASN A 161 3.39 -2.80 -9.46
C ASN A 161 2.78 -4.17 -9.83
N VAL A 162 3.00 -5.18 -8.99
CA VAL A 162 2.41 -6.51 -9.17
C VAL A 162 1.14 -6.62 -8.33
N PRO A 163 -0.04 -6.78 -8.95
CA PRO A 163 -1.26 -7.11 -8.24
C PRO A 163 -1.20 -8.56 -7.75
N ILE A 164 -1.74 -8.82 -6.58
CA ILE A 164 -1.65 -10.13 -5.93
C ILE A 164 -3.00 -10.63 -5.41
N LYS A 165 -3.08 -11.94 -5.25
CA LYS A 165 -4.14 -12.63 -4.55
C LYS A 165 -3.58 -13.25 -3.28
N ALA A 166 -4.29 -13.14 -2.15
CA ALA A 166 -3.92 -13.82 -0.92
C ALA A 166 -5.12 -14.49 -0.27
N THR A 167 -4.93 -15.71 0.22
CA THR A 167 -5.91 -16.39 1.07
C THR A 167 -5.46 -16.26 2.50
N VAL A 168 -6.26 -15.57 3.30
CA VAL A 168 -5.96 -15.20 4.69
C VAL A 168 -6.85 -16.03 5.61
N THR A 169 -6.26 -16.63 6.63
CA THR A 169 -6.97 -17.32 7.72
C THR A 169 -6.69 -16.60 9.02
N LEU A 170 -7.74 -16.09 9.66
CA LEU A 170 -7.69 -15.52 10.99
C LEU A 170 -7.98 -16.63 12.02
N LEU A 171 -6.98 -16.98 12.81
CA LEU A 171 -7.06 -18.11 13.73
C LEU A 171 -7.65 -17.73 15.09
N GLU A 172 -7.17 -16.63 15.68
CA GLU A 172 -7.55 -16.17 17.01
C GLU A 172 -7.55 -14.64 17.08
N ILE A 173 -8.45 -14.08 17.90
CA ILE A 173 -8.48 -12.65 18.25
C ILE A 173 -8.37 -12.52 19.76
N LYS A 174 -7.25 -11.95 20.23
CA LYS A 174 -7.08 -11.50 21.61
C LYS A 174 -7.41 -10.03 21.70
N LYS A 175 -8.57 -9.70 22.27
CA LYS A 175 -9.00 -8.32 22.45
C LYS A 175 -8.06 -7.58 23.38
N GLN A 176 -7.80 -6.32 23.06
CA GLN A 176 -7.12 -5.46 24.05
C GLN A 176 -8.05 -5.34 25.26
N GLN A 177 -7.57 -5.77 26.44
CA GLN A 177 -8.23 -5.43 27.69
C GLN A 177 -7.98 -3.93 27.89
N ASP A 178 -9.05 -3.15 28.00
CA ASP A 178 -8.97 -1.80 28.53
C ASP A 178 -8.42 -1.94 29.96
N SER A 179 -7.16 -1.59 30.12
CA SER A 179 -6.60 -1.39 31.45
C SER A 179 -7.35 -0.19 32.02
N ILE A 180 -8.39 -0.47 32.78
CA ILE A 180 -9.02 0.50 33.65
C ILE A 180 -7.93 0.92 34.61
N GLN A 181 -7.29 2.06 34.33
CA GLN A 181 -6.46 2.74 35.30
C GLN A 181 -7.40 3.24 36.41
N ASN A 182 -7.41 2.52 37.53
CA ASN A 182 -7.90 3.04 38.78
C ASN A 182 -6.92 4.07 39.31
#